data_517955173f845196416ee3a82a96217e
#
_entry.id   517955173f845196416ee3a82a96217e
#
_cell.length_a   1.000
_cell.length_b   1.000
_cell.length_c   1.000
_cell.angle_alpha   90.00
_cell.angle_beta   90.00
_cell.angle_gamma   90.00
#
_symmetry.space_group_name_H-M   'P 1'
#
loop_
_entity.id
_entity.type
_entity.pdbx_description
1 polymer ?
#
loop_
_entity_poly.entity_id
_entity_poly.type
_entity_poly.pdbx_seq_one_letter_code
_entity_poly.pdbx_strand_id
1 'polypeptide(L)'
;MLALTSIVSLIYAEDDGLAFLTSALIAFAVGGALHTAGSKKEGKRMTRADSFLIVALTWVLFSAIGMMPFILHLRMSPADAFFEAMSGFTTTGATIIADVDGLTYGLRFWRSMMHWIGGLGIIVFSVALIPVYEMKNSNVY
;
A
#
# COMPACT_ATOMS: atom_id res chain seq x y z
N MET A 1 -5.92 6.20 5.24
CA MET A 1 -5.84 6.68 3.85
C MET A 1 -7.12 6.37 3.06
N LEU A 2 -7.54 5.10 2.91
CA LEU A 2 -8.81 4.77 2.23
C LEU A 2 -10.02 5.51 2.83
N ALA A 3 -10.11 5.62 4.17
CA ALA A 3 -11.15 6.40 4.83
C ALA A 3 -11.07 7.91 4.51
N LEU A 4 -9.86 8.45 4.39
CA LEU A 4 -9.66 9.85 3.97
C LEU A 4 -10.13 10.06 2.53
N THR A 5 -9.82 9.12 1.63
CA THR A 5 -10.30 9.15 0.24
C THR A 5 -11.83 9.07 0.16
N SER A 6 -12.46 8.27 1.02
CA SER A 6 -13.93 8.23 1.11
C SER A 6 -14.51 9.60 1.50
N ILE A 7 -13.84 10.35 2.38
CA ILE A 7 -14.26 11.72 2.72
C ILE A 7 -14.12 12.66 1.51
N VAL A 8 -13.03 12.55 0.74
CA VAL A 8 -12.84 13.34 -0.48
C VAL A 8 -13.97 13.05 -1.48
N SER A 9 -14.27 11.77 -1.73
CA SER A 9 -15.37 11.37 -2.59
C SER A 9 -16.73 11.96 -2.15
N LEU A 10 -17.00 11.97 -0.85
CA LEU A 10 -18.21 12.57 -0.29
C LEU A 10 -18.27 14.09 -0.50
N ILE A 11 -17.14 14.80 -0.37
CA ILE A 11 -17.07 16.25 -0.60
C ILE A 11 -17.43 16.59 -2.06
N TYR A 12 -16.98 15.77 -3.00
CA TYR A 12 -17.28 15.96 -4.43
C TYR A 12 -18.60 15.29 -4.88
N ALA A 13 -19.35 14.69 -3.93
CA ALA A 13 -20.63 13.99 -4.17
C ALA A 13 -20.52 12.92 -5.29
N GLU A 14 -19.45 12.15 -5.27
CA GLU A 14 -19.17 11.07 -6.22
C GLU A 14 -19.66 9.71 -5.71
N ASP A 15 -19.95 8.79 -6.63
CA ASP A 15 -20.52 7.46 -6.30
C ASP A 15 -19.49 6.44 -5.83
N ASP A 16 -18.20 6.80 -5.80
CA ASP A 16 -17.08 5.90 -5.42
C ASP A 16 -16.82 5.84 -3.91
N GLY A 17 -17.46 6.70 -3.11
CA GLY A 17 -17.28 6.75 -1.66
C GLY A 17 -17.54 5.42 -0.96
N LEU A 18 -18.55 4.65 -1.40
CA LEU A 18 -18.84 3.32 -0.87
C LEU A 18 -17.72 2.31 -1.18
N ALA A 19 -17.11 2.40 -2.35
CA ALA A 19 -16.00 1.52 -2.72
C ALA A 19 -14.78 1.76 -1.82
N PHE A 20 -14.48 3.02 -1.48
CA PHE A 20 -13.41 3.35 -0.55
C PHE A 20 -13.73 2.95 0.89
N LEU A 21 -14.98 3.14 1.34
CA LEU A 21 -15.39 2.75 2.68
C LEU A 21 -15.31 1.23 2.88
N THR A 22 -15.84 0.46 1.93
CA THR A 22 -15.76 -1.02 1.98
C THR A 22 -14.32 -1.50 1.91
N SER A 23 -13.47 -0.90 1.09
CA SER A 23 -12.05 -1.19 1.03
C SER A 23 -11.34 -0.87 2.35
N ALA A 24 -11.70 0.22 3.02
CA ALA A 24 -11.18 0.56 4.34
C ALA A 24 -11.58 -0.47 5.40
N LEU A 25 -12.82 -0.93 5.41
CA LEU A 25 -13.29 -1.97 6.35
C LEU A 25 -12.53 -3.29 6.13
N ILE A 26 -12.32 -3.69 4.87
CA ILE A 26 -11.52 -4.88 4.55
C ILE A 26 -10.08 -4.71 5.06
N ALA A 27 -9.47 -3.54 4.83
CA ALA A 27 -8.13 -3.24 5.31
C ALA A 27 -8.02 -3.35 6.84
N PHE A 28 -8.99 -2.80 7.58
CA PHE A 28 -9.05 -2.91 9.04
C PHE A 28 -9.24 -4.35 9.52
N ALA A 29 -10.09 -5.12 8.85
CA ALA A 29 -10.31 -6.54 9.19
C ALA A 29 -9.04 -7.37 8.97
N VAL A 30 -8.37 -7.20 7.82
CA VAL A 30 -7.11 -7.90 7.51
C VAL A 30 -6.01 -7.47 8.48
N GLY A 31 -5.86 -6.17 8.75
CA GLY A 31 -4.87 -5.64 9.69
C GLY A 31 -5.10 -6.16 11.12
N GLY A 32 -6.35 -6.20 11.57
CA GLY A 32 -6.73 -6.76 12.87
C GLY A 32 -6.44 -8.25 12.97
N ALA A 33 -6.76 -9.02 11.93
CA ALA A 33 -6.46 -10.45 11.87
C ALA A 33 -4.95 -10.73 11.93
N LEU A 34 -4.16 -9.96 11.17
CA LEU A 34 -2.69 -10.08 11.18
C LEU A 34 -2.11 -9.71 12.54
N HIS A 35 -2.63 -8.65 13.18
CA HIS A 35 -2.18 -8.24 14.52
C HIS A 35 -2.44 -9.33 15.54
N THR A 36 -3.64 -9.90 15.59
CA THR A 36 -3.98 -10.98 16.53
C THR A 36 -3.22 -12.27 16.27
N ALA A 37 -2.93 -12.57 15.01
CA ALA A 37 -2.13 -13.74 14.64
C ALA A 37 -0.65 -13.57 15.02
N GLY A 38 -0.12 -12.34 14.88
CA GLY A 38 1.28 -12.01 15.19
C GLY A 38 1.56 -11.94 16.70
N SER A 39 0.62 -11.42 17.49
CA SER A 39 0.81 -11.20 18.93
C SER A 39 0.96 -12.48 19.76
N LYS A 40 0.64 -13.66 19.20
CA LYS A 40 0.74 -14.96 19.87
C LYS A 40 2.11 -15.63 19.78
N LYS A 41 3.06 -15.04 19.04
CA LYS A 41 4.40 -15.62 18.85
C LYS A 41 5.44 -14.81 19.62
N GLU A 42 6.14 -15.44 20.56
CA GLU A 42 7.31 -14.87 21.22
C GLU A 42 8.39 -14.51 20.21
N GLY A 43 8.99 -13.33 20.39
CA GLY A 43 9.91 -12.71 19.43
C GLY A 43 11.17 -13.55 19.18
N LYS A 44 11.20 -14.23 18.04
CA LYS A 44 12.42 -14.81 17.49
C LYS A 44 13.33 -13.67 17.02
N ARG A 45 14.65 -13.77 17.22
CA ARG A 45 15.59 -12.78 16.65
C ARG A 45 15.42 -12.72 15.14
N MET A 46 15.08 -11.55 14.62
CA MET A 46 14.90 -11.33 13.18
C MET A 46 16.27 -11.39 12.48
N THR A 47 16.31 -12.14 11.39
CA THR A 47 17.45 -12.17 10.48
C THR A 47 17.32 -11.06 9.44
N ARG A 48 18.40 -10.75 8.72
CA ARG A 48 18.36 -9.79 7.60
C ARG A 48 17.41 -10.25 6.49
N ALA A 49 17.41 -11.56 6.21
CA ALA A 49 16.48 -12.14 5.24
C ALA A 49 15.03 -11.93 5.64
N ASP A 50 14.70 -12.06 6.92
CA ASP A 50 13.34 -11.79 7.43
C ASP A 50 12.93 -10.35 7.20
N SER A 51 13.85 -9.39 7.39
CA SER A 51 13.57 -7.96 7.16
C SER A 51 13.25 -7.67 5.69
N PHE A 52 14.02 -8.20 4.75
CA PHE A 52 13.75 -8.04 3.32
C PHE A 52 12.43 -8.70 2.91
N LEU A 53 12.14 -9.89 3.43
CA LEU A 53 10.91 -10.60 3.17
C LEU A 53 9.69 -9.82 3.68
N ILE A 54 9.76 -9.27 4.89
CA ILE A 54 8.69 -8.46 5.48
C ILE A 54 8.42 -7.25 4.60
N VAL A 55 9.45 -6.54 4.14
CA VAL A 55 9.27 -5.38 3.26
C VAL A 55 8.60 -5.78 1.95
N ALA A 56 9.10 -6.83 1.28
CA ALA A 56 8.52 -7.30 0.02
C ALA A 56 7.04 -7.70 0.19
N LEU A 57 6.73 -8.47 1.24
CA LEU A 57 5.36 -8.88 1.55
C LEU A 57 4.46 -7.69 1.91
N THR A 58 5.00 -6.65 2.54
CA THR A 58 4.24 -5.43 2.86
C THR A 58 3.80 -4.72 1.58
N TRP A 59 4.68 -4.59 0.58
CA TRP A 59 4.32 -4.00 -0.72
C TRP A 59 3.24 -4.81 -1.45
N VAL A 60 3.36 -6.14 -1.45
CA VAL A 60 2.35 -7.04 -2.04
C VAL A 60 1.00 -6.89 -1.32
N LEU A 61 1.02 -6.87 0.02
CA LEU A 61 -0.20 -6.73 0.83
C LEU A 61 -0.86 -5.37 0.63
N PHE A 62 -0.08 -4.29 0.62
CA PHE A 62 -0.60 -2.94 0.36
C PHE A 62 -1.25 -2.85 -1.02
N SER A 63 -0.62 -3.46 -2.03
CA SER A 63 -1.18 -3.49 -3.38
C SER A 63 -2.44 -4.35 -3.47
N ALA A 64 -2.49 -5.48 -2.77
CA ALA A 64 -3.68 -6.33 -2.72
C ALA A 64 -4.87 -5.65 -2.02
N ILE A 65 -4.63 -4.80 -1.04
CA ILE A 65 -5.68 -3.99 -0.40
C ILE A 65 -5.99 -2.77 -1.27
N GLY A 66 -4.96 -2.11 -1.78
CA GLY A 66 -5.08 -0.88 -2.56
C GLY A 66 -5.77 -1.03 -3.91
N MET A 67 -5.82 -2.25 -4.46
CA MET A 67 -6.53 -2.54 -5.69
C MET A 67 -8.05 -2.57 -5.54
N MET A 68 -8.58 -2.71 -4.30
CA MET A 68 -10.01 -2.89 -4.06
C MET A 68 -10.90 -1.78 -4.65
N PRO A 69 -10.58 -0.48 -4.51
CA PRO A 69 -11.39 0.58 -5.11
C PRO A 69 -11.48 0.47 -6.64
N PHE A 70 -10.41 0.04 -7.32
CA PHE A 70 -10.40 -0.14 -8.78
C PHE A 70 -11.30 -1.30 -9.22
N ILE A 71 -11.32 -2.41 -8.45
CA ILE A 71 -12.23 -3.53 -8.72
C ILE A 71 -13.67 -3.11 -8.47
N LEU A 72 -13.94 -2.48 -7.34
CA LEU A 72 -15.30 -2.20 -6.88
C LEU A 72 -15.98 -1.09 -7.70
N HIS A 73 -15.25 -0.05 -8.06
CA HIS A 73 -15.80 1.10 -8.78
C HIS A 73 -15.60 0.99 -10.30
N LEU A 74 -14.35 0.77 -10.77
CA LEU A 74 -14.07 0.68 -12.20
C LEU A 74 -14.33 -0.70 -12.80
N ARG A 75 -14.66 -1.71 -11.99
CA ARG A 75 -14.85 -3.10 -12.41
C ARG A 75 -13.67 -3.67 -13.19
N MET A 76 -12.46 -3.22 -12.84
CA MET A 76 -11.23 -3.71 -13.45
C MET A 76 -11.01 -5.18 -13.12
N SER A 77 -10.31 -5.90 -14.00
CA SER A 77 -9.88 -7.25 -13.69
C SER A 77 -8.94 -7.23 -12.45
N PRO A 78 -8.89 -8.29 -11.62
CA PRO A 78 -8.00 -8.33 -10.47
C PRO A 78 -6.52 -8.14 -10.82
N ALA A 79 -6.09 -8.64 -11.98
CA ALA A 79 -4.72 -8.49 -12.46
C ALA A 79 -4.40 -7.02 -12.79
N ASP A 80 -5.30 -6.36 -13.50
CA ASP A 80 -5.16 -4.96 -13.89
C ASP A 80 -5.21 -4.02 -12.67
N ALA A 81 -6.15 -4.25 -11.76
CA ALA A 81 -6.28 -3.48 -10.53
C ALA A 81 -5.06 -3.66 -9.60
N PHE A 82 -4.51 -4.88 -9.54
CA PHE A 82 -3.28 -5.13 -8.79
C PHE A 82 -2.08 -4.43 -9.43
N PHE A 83 -1.98 -4.44 -10.77
CA PHE A 83 -0.94 -3.71 -11.49
C PHE A 83 -0.99 -2.21 -11.19
N GLU A 84 -2.18 -1.58 -11.25
CA GLU A 84 -2.35 -0.16 -10.92
C GLU A 84 -1.94 0.15 -9.48
N ALA A 85 -2.37 -0.67 -8.52
CA ALA A 85 -2.03 -0.47 -7.11
C ALA A 85 -0.53 -0.69 -6.84
N MET A 86 0.07 -1.74 -7.41
CA MET A 86 1.50 -2.02 -7.28
C MET A 86 2.33 -0.90 -7.90
N SER A 87 1.96 -0.45 -9.11
CA SER A 87 2.61 0.68 -9.78
C SER A 87 2.54 1.96 -8.95
N GLY A 88 1.41 2.21 -8.29
CA GLY A 88 1.24 3.34 -7.37
C GLY A 88 2.17 3.25 -6.17
N PHE A 89 2.10 2.17 -5.41
CA PHE A 89 2.90 1.99 -4.20
C PHE A 89 4.39 1.86 -4.45
N THR A 90 4.82 1.29 -5.58
CA THR A 90 6.25 1.26 -5.96
C THR A 90 6.73 2.55 -6.61
N THR A 91 5.85 3.56 -6.73
CA THR A 91 6.13 4.84 -7.40
C THR A 91 6.59 4.71 -8.86
N THR A 92 6.26 3.60 -9.52
CA THR A 92 6.61 3.34 -10.91
C THR A 92 5.88 4.31 -11.85
N GLY A 93 4.61 4.63 -11.55
CA GLY A 93 3.80 5.56 -12.34
C GLY A 93 3.24 4.99 -13.65
N ALA A 94 3.49 3.71 -13.96
CA ALA A 94 2.89 3.05 -15.10
C ALA A 94 1.39 2.86 -14.89
N THR A 95 0.58 3.03 -15.94
CA THR A 95 -0.87 2.88 -15.87
C THR A 95 -1.42 2.18 -17.10
N ILE A 96 -2.46 1.39 -16.91
CA ILE A 96 -3.28 0.79 -17.96
C ILE A 96 -4.60 1.54 -18.14
N ILE A 97 -4.87 2.55 -17.28
CA ILE A 97 -6.05 3.39 -17.41
C ILE A 97 -5.81 4.39 -18.53
N ALA A 98 -6.58 4.30 -19.61
CA ALA A 98 -6.39 5.10 -20.81
C ALA A 98 -6.70 6.60 -20.58
N ASP A 99 -7.69 6.90 -19.74
CA ASP A 99 -8.10 8.27 -19.40
C ASP A 99 -8.08 8.46 -17.88
N VAL A 100 -6.93 8.93 -17.38
CA VAL A 100 -6.74 9.21 -15.94
C VAL A 100 -7.47 10.49 -15.53
N ASP A 101 -7.61 11.45 -16.42
CA ASP A 101 -8.27 12.74 -16.14
C ASP A 101 -9.79 12.58 -16.07
N GLY A 102 -10.34 11.58 -16.74
CA GLY A 102 -11.75 11.21 -16.64
C GLY A 102 -12.13 10.42 -15.39
N LEU A 103 -11.19 10.03 -14.54
CA LEU A 103 -11.47 9.37 -13.26
C LEU A 103 -12.12 10.34 -12.27
N THR A 104 -12.90 9.76 -11.33
CA THR A 104 -13.43 10.49 -10.17
C THR A 104 -12.30 11.17 -9.36
N TYR A 105 -12.63 12.26 -8.68
CA TYR A 105 -11.66 12.94 -7.79
C TYR A 105 -11.19 12.01 -6.67
N GLY A 106 -12.06 11.13 -6.17
CA GLY A 106 -11.71 10.10 -5.20
C GLY A 106 -10.64 9.17 -5.72
N LEU A 107 -10.80 8.61 -6.92
CA LEU A 107 -9.80 7.72 -7.53
C LEU A 107 -8.49 8.42 -7.87
N ARG A 108 -8.54 9.65 -8.39
CA ARG A 108 -7.33 10.45 -8.63
C ARG A 108 -6.57 10.73 -7.34
N PHE A 109 -7.29 11.11 -6.28
CA PHE A 109 -6.72 11.33 -4.97
C PHE A 109 -6.11 10.03 -4.41
N TRP A 110 -6.80 8.89 -4.55
CA TRP A 110 -6.28 7.59 -4.13
C TRP A 110 -4.99 7.22 -4.85
N ARG A 111 -4.94 7.38 -6.16
CA ARG A 111 -3.72 7.16 -6.96
C ARG A 111 -2.55 8.01 -6.44
N SER A 112 -2.79 9.30 -6.23
CA SER A 112 -1.78 10.21 -5.68
C SER A 112 -1.31 9.80 -4.28
N MET A 113 -2.23 9.36 -3.42
CA MET A 113 -1.91 8.87 -2.07
C MET A 113 -1.05 7.61 -2.10
N MET A 114 -1.30 6.67 -3.01
CA MET A 114 -0.46 5.47 -3.16
C MET A 114 0.97 5.84 -3.52
N HIS A 115 1.18 6.75 -4.47
CA HIS A 115 2.52 7.23 -4.84
C HIS A 115 3.21 7.96 -3.67
N TRP A 116 2.47 8.79 -2.94
CA TRP A 116 3.02 9.53 -1.81
C TRP A 116 3.44 8.60 -0.66
N ILE A 117 2.58 7.65 -0.27
CA ILE A 117 2.90 6.64 0.76
C ILE A 117 4.07 5.77 0.30
N GLY A 118 4.03 5.35 -0.98
CA GLY A 118 5.08 4.54 -1.58
C GLY A 118 6.44 5.22 -1.52
N GLY A 119 6.51 6.50 -1.90
CA GLY A 119 7.73 7.30 -1.82
C GLY A 119 8.27 7.43 -0.40
N LEU A 120 7.39 7.72 0.57
CA LEU A 120 7.77 7.75 1.99
C LEU A 120 8.27 6.37 2.47
N GLY A 121 7.60 5.29 2.07
CA GLY A 121 7.99 3.93 2.43
C GLY A 121 9.39 3.57 1.94
N ILE A 122 9.76 3.95 0.72
CA ILE A 122 11.10 3.74 0.15
C ILE A 122 12.16 4.51 0.96
N ILE A 123 11.88 5.77 1.32
CA ILE A 123 12.80 6.59 2.12
C ILE A 123 13.02 5.96 3.49
N VAL A 124 11.94 5.60 4.20
CA VAL A 124 12.02 4.97 5.52
C VAL A 124 12.81 3.66 5.45
N PHE A 125 12.55 2.85 4.44
CA PHE A 125 13.27 1.59 4.23
C PHE A 125 14.77 1.83 3.97
N SER A 126 15.12 2.80 3.13
CA SER A 126 16.51 3.15 2.83
C SER A 126 17.25 3.58 4.09
N VAL A 127 16.65 4.45 4.91
CA VAL A 127 17.23 4.92 6.18
C VAL A 127 17.38 3.76 7.18
N ALA A 128 16.42 2.85 7.24
CA ALA A 128 16.47 1.69 8.14
C ALA A 128 17.59 0.69 7.79
N LEU A 129 18.05 0.67 6.52
CA LEU A 129 19.13 -0.22 6.07
C LEU A 129 20.54 0.33 6.39
N ILE A 130 20.71 1.66 6.52
CA ILE A 130 22.03 2.29 6.73
C ILE A 130 22.77 1.71 7.97
N PRO A 131 22.17 1.62 9.17
CA PRO A 131 22.84 1.08 10.35
C PRO A 131 23.29 -0.37 10.19
N VAL A 132 22.55 -1.16 9.37
CA VAL A 132 22.87 -2.56 9.10
C VAL A 132 24.18 -2.70 8.30
N TYR A 133 24.50 -1.71 7.45
CA TYR A 133 25.76 -1.67 6.71
C TYR A 133 26.93 -1.20 7.57
N GLU A 134 26.74 -0.23 8.45
CA GLU A 134 27.80 0.33 9.30
C GLU A 134 28.32 -0.68 10.34
N MET A 135 27.43 -1.47 10.96
CA MET A 135 27.85 -2.51 11.91
C MET A 135 28.71 -3.62 11.30
N LYS A 136 28.69 -3.78 9.98
CA LYS A 136 29.55 -4.75 9.29
C LYS A 136 30.99 -4.26 9.13
N ASN A 137 31.17 -2.95 9.02
CA ASN A 137 32.51 -2.36 8.82
C ASN A 137 33.26 -2.13 10.13
N SER A 138 32.60 -2.06 11.28
CA SER A 138 33.23 -1.87 12.58
C SER A 138 33.88 -3.14 13.16
N ASN A 139 33.62 -4.31 12.58
CA ASN A 139 34.19 -5.60 13.00
C ASN A 139 35.47 -6.00 12.19
N VAL A 140 36.07 -5.09 11.43
CA VAL A 140 37.23 -5.38 10.56
C VAL A 140 38.54 -4.79 11.14
N TYR A 141 38.52 -4.28 12.40
CA TYR A 141 39.73 -3.83 13.11
C TYR A 141 39.85 -4.55 14.43
#